data_cbf315811dcea4ed834c94294ee0406b
#
_entry.id   cbf315811dcea4ed834c94294ee0406b
#
_cell.length_a   1.000
_cell.length_b   1.000
_cell.length_c   1.000
_cell.angle_alpha   90.00
_cell.angle_beta   90.00
_cell.angle_gamma   90.00
#
_symmetry.space_group_name_H-M   'P 1'
#
loop_
_entity.id
_entity.type
_entity.pdbx_description
1 polymer ?
#
loop_
_entity_poly.entity_id
_entity_poly.type
_entity_poly.pdbx_seq_one_letter_code
_entity_poly.pdbx_strand_id
1 'polypeptide(L)'
;MAKLLLGKEVTDSLNAKLQQRAAALKEKGITPVLGIIRLGENPSDLSYERGACKRADLIGIEVKKFLLPEDASKEEVLKVIDEVNADDSIHGVLMFRPFPKHLKADTNEICNRLDPRKDVDCMTDLSNAGVFEGRKDLGFAPCTPEACMEILDYYGIECRGKSAAVIGRSMVVGRPAAVMLMGKNATVTVCHTKTPNTAEICRNADIVVSSAGVLNSLTKDFVRPGQVVIDVSINWDENKISSKGTKGAIAGDAVFSEVEPIVDAITPVPGGVGSVTTSVLMKHVIEAAEKR
;
A
#
# COMPACT_ATOMS: atom_id res chain seq x y z
N MET A 1 4.77 -11.14 25.13
CA MET A 1 3.84 -10.81 24.02
C MET A 1 4.29 -9.51 23.39
N ALA A 2 4.36 -9.48 22.07
CA ALA A 2 4.72 -8.29 21.32
C ALA A 2 3.69 -7.16 21.45
N LYS A 3 4.12 -5.92 21.27
CA LYS A 3 3.22 -4.80 21.02
C LYS A 3 2.56 -5.00 19.65
N LEU A 4 1.23 -5.06 19.61
CA LEU A 4 0.51 -5.12 18.35
C LEU A 4 0.48 -3.73 17.69
N LEU A 5 0.99 -3.64 16.47
CA LEU A 5 0.98 -2.43 15.67
C LEU A 5 -0.35 -2.38 14.88
N LEU A 6 -1.42 -1.96 15.56
CA LEU A 6 -2.76 -1.96 15.01
C LEU A 6 -2.93 -0.82 14.00
N GLY A 7 -3.26 -1.19 12.77
CA GLY A 7 -3.51 -0.22 11.71
C GLY A 7 -4.72 0.69 11.98
N LYS A 8 -5.67 0.26 12.83
CA LYS A 8 -6.83 1.08 13.21
C LYS A 8 -6.42 2.38 13.89
N GLU A 9 -5.49 2.34 14.85
CA GLU A 9 -5.02 3.53 15.57
C GLU A 9 -4.33 4.53 14.61
N VAL A 10 -3.48 3.99 13.71
CA VAL A 10 -2.82 4.78 12.65
C VAL A 10 -3.85 5.44 11.74
N THR A 11 -4.83 4.65 11.30
CA THR A 11 -5.91 5.09 10.42
C THR A 11 -6.76 6.19 11.05
N ASP A 12 -7.15 6.01 12.31
CA ASP A 12 -7.98 7.00 13.03
C ASP A 12 -7.23 8.33 13.16
N SER A 13 -5.94 8.29 13.52
CA SER A 13 -5.09 9.49 13.60
C SER A 13 -4.88 10.16 12.24
N LEU A 14 -4.60 9.38 11.20
CA LEU A 14 -4.39 9.89 9.85
C LEU A 14 -5.67 10.51 9.29
N ASN A 15 -6.81 9.82 9.42
CA ASN A 15 -8.10 10.32 8.93
C ASN A 15 -8.51 11.64 9.58
N ALA A 16 -8.30 11.79 10.89
CA ALA A 16 -8.61 13.05 11.58
C ALA A 16 -7.83 14.23 10.98
N LYS A 17 -6.55 14.04 10.68
CA LYS A 17 -5.71 15.04 10.00
C LYS A 17 -6.20 15.32 8.57
N LEU A 18 -6.59 14.27 7.84
CA LEU A 18 -7.06 14.39 6.47
C LEU A 18 -8.42 15.10 6.37
N GLN A 19 -9.33 14.86 7.32
CA GLN A 19 -10.61 15.58 7.42
C GLN A 19 -10.39 17.10 7.59
N GLN A 20 -9.45 17.50 8.45
CA GLN A 20 -9.12 18.93 8.63
C GLN A 20 -8.54 19.54 7.35
N ARG A 21 -7.64 18.82 6.64
CA ARG A 21 -7.07 19.29 5.37
C ARG A 21 -8.12 19.37 4.26
N ALA A 22 -9.02 18.39 4.16
CA ALA A 22 -10.12 18.42 3.21
C ALA A 22 -11.08 19.59 3.48
N ALA A 23 -11.40 19.87 4.74
CA ALA A 23 -12.22 21.02 5.12
C ALA A 23 -11.55 22.35 4.73
N ALA A 24 -10.24 22.49 4.99
CA ALA A 24 -9.49 23.69 4.62
C ALA A 24 -9.40 23.89 3.08
N LEU A 25 -9.34 22.82 2.30
CA LEU A 25 -9.44 22.89 0.83
C LEU A 25 -10.84 23.35 0.40
N LYS A 26 -11.88 22.82 1.03
CA LYS A 26 -13.27 23.18 0.71
C LYS A 26 -13.55 24.67 0.99
N GLU A 27 -12.98 25.24 2.06
CA GLU A 27 -13.06 26.69 2.33
C GLU A 27 -12.42 27.53 1.22
N LYS A 28 -11.44 26.98 0.50
CA LYS A 28 -10.82 27.59 -0.68
C LYS A 28 -11.56 27.30 -1.99
N GLY A 29 -12.72 26.63 -1.93
CA GLY A 29 -13.49 26.23 -3.10
C GLY A 29 -12.96 25.01 -3.84
N ILE A 30 -12.04 24.24 -3.23
CA ILE A 30 -11.46 23.04 -3.81
C ILE A 30 -12.04 21.81 -3.11
N THR A 31 -12.77 20.97 -3.85
CA THR A 31 -13.21 19.66 -3.35
C THR A 31 -12.26 18.58 -3.90
N PRO A 32 -11.51 17.86 -3.06
CA PRO A 32 -10.66 16.79 -3.55
C PRO A 32 -11.49 15.68 -4.23
N VAL A 33 -11.06 15.20 -5.37
CA VAL A 33 -11.76 14.16 -6.16
C VAL A 33 -10.81 13.03 -6.50
N LEU A 34 -11.24 11.80 -6.18
CA LEU A 34 -10.61 10.55 -6.60
C LEU A 34 -11.31 9.99 -7.82
N GLY A 35 -10.61 9.84 -8.94
CA GLY A 35 -11.05 9.03 -10.06
C GLY A 35 -10.76 7.55 -9.81
N ILE A 36 -11.71 6.67 -10.08
CA ILE A 36 -11.51 5.21 -10.02
C ILE A 36 -11.74 4.63 -11.41
N ILE A 37 -10.70 4.03 -11.99
CA ILE A 37 -10.79 3.29 -13.26
C ILE A 37 -10.76 1.80 -12.97
N ARG A 38 -11.79 1.06 -13.40
CA ARG A 38 -11.91 -0.39 -13.19
C ARG A 38 -12.42 -1.08 -14.45
N LEU A 39 -11.79 -2.21 -14.79
CA LEU A 39 -12.19 -3.09 -15.86
C LEU A 39 -12.82 -4.36 -15.29
N GLY A 40 -14.03 -4.67 -15.71
CA GLY A 40 -14.78 -5.82 -15.21
C GLY A 40 -15.20 -5.70 -13.74
N GLU A 41 -15.54 -6.83 -13.13
CA GLU A 41 -16.12 -6.91 -11.76
C GLU A 41 -15.43 -7.95 -10.89
N ASN A 42 -14.09 -7.91 -10.87
CA ASN A 42 -13.31 -8.81 -10.00
C ASN A 42 -13.71 -8.59 -8.53
N PRO A 43 -14.06 -9.64 -7.76
CA PRO A 43 -14.52 -9.49 -6.38
C PRO A 43 -13.52 -8.79 -5.44
N SER A 44 -12.21 -8.97 -5.65
CA SER A 44 -11.19 -8.29 -4.86
C SER A 44 -11.17 -6.79 -5.13
N ASP A 45 -11.29 -6.38 -6.41
CA ASP A 45 -11.32 -4.97 -6.82
C ASP A 45 -12.57 -4.29 -6.29
N LEU A 46 -13.73 -4.93 -6.40
CA LEU A 46 -14.99 -4.45 -5.83
C LEU A 46 -14.90 -4.28 -4.31
N SER A 47 -14.21 -5.19 -3.62
CA SER A 47 -14.03 -5.10 -2.17
C SER A 47 -13.15 -3.91 -1.79
N TYR A 48 -12.04 -3.72 -2.51
CA TYR A 48 -11.13 -2.59 -2.30
C TYR A 48 -11.81 -1.26 -2.66
N GLU A 49 -12.52 -1.19 -3.80
CA GLU A 49 -13.29 -0.03 -4.23
C GLU A 49 -14.31 0.41 -3.15
N ARG A 50 -15.08 -0.54 -2.60
CA ARG A 50 -16.00 -0.24 -1.50
C ARG A 50 -15.29 0.35 -0.28
N GLY A 51 -14.13 -0.19 0.06
CA GLY A 51 -13.29 0.33 1.14
C GLY A 51 -12.79 1.75 0.87
N ALA A 52 -12.29 2.00 -0.34
CA ALA A 52 -11.82 3.31 -0.79
C ALA A 52 -12.94 4.34 -0.81
N CYS A 53 -14.13 4.01 -1.36
CA CYS A 53 -15.30 4.90 -1.37
C CYS A 53 -15.75 5.27 0.05
N LYS A 54 -15.84 4.30 0.98
CA LYS A 54 -16.18 4.58 2.38
C LYS A 54 -15.16 5.49 3.06
N ARG A 55 -13.89 5.32 2.73
CA ARG A 55 -12.82 6.15 3.27
C ARG A 55 -12.87 7.57 2.70
N ALA A 56 -13.10 7.70 1.40
CA ALA A 56 -13.28 8.98 0.73
C ALA A 56 -14.43 9.76 1.32
N ASP A 57 -15.59 9.14 1.47
CA ASP A 57 -16.79 9.74 2.09
C ASP A 57 -16.51 10.22 3.53
N LEU A 58 -15.87 9.38 4.36
CA LEU A 58 -15.49 9.73 5.74
C LEU A 58 -14.61 10.98 5.80
N ILE A 59 -13.74 11.19 4.82
CA ILE A 59 -12.75 12.28 4.82
C ILE A 59 -13.30 13.52 4.12
N GLY A 60 -14.30 13.37 3.26
CA GLY A 60 -14.88 14.47 2.47
C GLY A 60 -14.24 14.61 1.08
N ILE A 61 -13.81 13.48 0.50
CA ILE A 61 -13.30 13.36 -0.86
C ILE A 61 -14.41 12.83 -1.76
N GLU A 62 -14.66 13.47 -2.89
CA GLU A 62 -15.59 12.97 -3.89
C GLU A 62 -14.97 11.85 -4.72
N VAL A 63 -15.83 10.94 -5.23
CA VAL A 63 -15.38 9.82 -6.06
C VAL A 63 -16.10 9.85 -7.40
N LYS A 64 -15.33 9.89 -8.49
CA LYS A 64 -15.81 9.68 -9.86
C LYS A 64 -15.37 8.30 -10.34
N LYS A 65 -16.30 7.51 -10.89
CA LYS A 65 -16.03 6.14 -11.34
C LYS A 65 -16.08 6.06 -12.87
N PHE A 66 -15.07 5.42 -13.43
CA PHE A 66 -14.93 5.11 -14.84
C PHE A 66 -14.89 3.57 -14.96
N LEU A 67 -16.06 3.00 -15.23
CA LEU A 67 -16.24 1.55 -15.24
C LEU A 67 -16.27 1.07 -16.68
N LEU A 68 -15.32 0.22 -17.04
CA LEU A 68 -15.17 -0.39 -18.34
C LEU A 68 -15.54 -1.87 -18.29
N PRO A 69 -16.06 -2.46 -19.37
CA PRO A 69 -16.26 -3.89 -19.45
C PRO A 69 -14.90 -4.64 -19.38
N GLU A 70 -14.92 -5.91 -18.99
CA GLU A 70 -13.69 -6.72 -18.86
C GLU A 70 -12.96 -6.88 -20.20
N ASP A 71 -13.70 -6.90 -21.31
CA ASP A 71 -13.21 -7.04 -22.68
C ASP A 71 -12.90 -5.71 -23.37
N ALA A 72 -12.90 -4.59 -22.66
CA ALA A 72 -12.55 -3.29 -23.20
C ALA A 72 -11.19 -3.33 -23.92
N SER A 73 -11.15 -2.71 -25.10
CA SER A 73 -9.92 -2.58 -25.88
C SER A 73 -8.90 -1.63 -25.21
N LYS A 74 -7.64 -1.73 -25.62
CA LYS A 74 -6.61 -0.78 -25.18
C LYS A 74 -7.00 0.67 -25.49
N GLU A 75 -7.51 0.90 -26.67
CA GLU A 75 -7.92 2.23 -27.16
C GLU A 75 -9.02 2.83 -26.28
N GLU A 76 -10.00 2.02 -25.84
CA GLU A 76 -11.05 2.47 -24.93
C GLU A 76 -10.49 2.84 -23.56
N VAL A 77 -9.55 2.04 -23.03
CA VAL A 77 -8.87 2.34 -21.76
C VAL A 77 -8.05 3.63 -21.86
N LEU A 78 -7.25 3.78 -22.92
CA LEU A 78 -6.45 4.98 -23.14
C LEU A 78 -7.31 6.22 -23.29
N LYS A 79 -8.46 6.11 -23.97
CA LYS A 79 -9.42 7.22 -24.11
C LYS A 79 -9.95 7.67 -22.74
N VAL A 80 -10.34 6.74 -21.88
CA VAL A 80 -10.78 7.08 -20.50
C VAL A 80 -9.66 7.74 -19.71
N ILE A 81 -8.42 7.27 -19.84
CA ILE A 81 -7.27 7.91 -19.17
C ILE A 81 -7.06 9.34 -19.71
N ASP A 82 -7.20 9.56 -21.00
CA ASP A 82 -7.09 10.91 -21.60
C ASP A 82 -8.20 11.84 -21.10
N GLU A 83 -9.43 11.36 -20.98
CA GLU A 83 -10.55 12.10 -20.40
C GLU A 83 -10.26 12.49 -18.94
N VAL A 84 -9.77 11.53 -18.15
CA VAL A 84 -9.39 11.75 -16.76
C VAL A 84 -8.20 12.71 -16.63
N ASN A 85 -7.21 12.62 -17.53
CA ASN A 85 -6.08 13.55 -17.55
C ASN A 85 -6.52 14.99 -17.84
N ALA A 86 -7.48 15.16 -18.75
CA ALA A 86 -8.02 16.47 -19.15
C ALA A 86 -9.00 17.10 -18.14
N ASP A 87 -9.58 16.30 -17.23
CA ASP A 87 -10.52 16.79 -16.21
C ASP A 87 -9.76 17.34 -14.99
N ASP A 88 -9.58 18.66 -14.94
CA ASP A 88 -8.90 19.34 -13.81
C ASP A 88 -9.60 19.20 -12.47
N SER A 89 -10.87 18.77 -12.44
CA SER A 89 -11.58 18.49 -11.19
C SER A 89 -11.13 17.19 -10.53
N ILE A 90 -10.46 16.28 -11.26
CA ILE A 90 -9.93 15.02 -10.74
C ILE A 90 -8.49 15.23 -10.27
N HIS A 91 -8.24 15.02 -8.97
CA HIS A 91 -6.95 15.27 -8.34
C HIS A 91 -6.06 14.04 -8.26
N GLY A 92 -6.66 12.86 -8.07
CA GLY A 92 -5.93 11.60 -8.04
C GLY A 92 -6.71 10.47 -8.70
N VAL A 93 -6.00 9.44 -9.16
CA VAL A 93 -6.58 8.30 -9.86
C VAL A 93 -6.10 6.99 -9.27
N LEU A 94 -7.05 6.13 -8.93
CA LEU A 94 -6.85 4.72 -8.63
C LEU A 94 -7.26 3.90 -9.85
N MET A 95 -6.34 3.14 -10.43
CA MET A 95 -6.63 2.22 -11.52
C MET A 95 -6.31 0.80 -11.09
N PHE A 96 -7.32 -0.08 -11.14
CA PHE A 96 -7.16 -1.46 -10.67
C PHE A 96 -6.27 -2.30 -11.58
N ARG A 97 -5.36 -3.04 -10.97
CA ARG A 97 -4.43 -3.97 -11.62
C ARG A 97 -4.42 -5.31 -10.87
N PRO A 98 -4.10 -6.45 -11.50
CA PRO A 98 -3.66 -6.59 -12.90
C PRO A 98 -4.80 -6.40 -13.89
N PHE A 99 -4.48 -5.87 -15.08
CA PHE A 99 -5.44 -5.80 -16.17
C PHE A 99 -5.84 -7.19 -16.69
N PRO A 100 -6.99 -7.31 -17.40
CA PRO A 100 -7.38 -8.51 -18.10
C PRO A 100 -6.28 -9.05 -19.02
N LYS A 101 -6.29 -10.37 -19.27
CA LYS A 101 -5.18 -11.05 -19.96
C LYS A 101 -4.80 -10.44 -21.31
N HIS A 102 -5.78 -9.97 -22.09
CA HIS A 102 -5.56 -9.38 -23.41
C HIS A 102 -4.81 -8.03 -23.37
N LEU A 103 -4.88 -7.30 -22.24
CA LEU A 103 -4.17 -6.04 -22.02
C LEU A 103 -2.85 -6.20 -21.26
N LYS A 104 -2.49 -7.42 -20.87
CA LYS A 104 -1.30 -7.65 -20.04
C LYS A 104 -0.01 -7.15 -20.69
N ALA A 105 0.12 -7.29 -22.01
CA ALA A 105 1.29 -6.82 -22.75
C ALA A 105 1.36 -5.28 -22.81
N ASP A 106 0.23 -4.60 -22.73
CA ASP A 106 0.10 -3.16 -22.83
C ASP A 106 0.13 -2.45 -21.45
N THR A 107 0.28 -3.21 -20.35
CA THR A 107 0.21 -2.68 -18.98
C THR A 107 1.09 -1.45 -18.78
N ASN A 108 2.33 -1.47 -19.28
CA ASN A 108 3.25 -0.35 -19.11
C ASN A 108 2.80 0.90 -19.87
N GLU A 109 2.35 0.75 -21.12
CA GLU A 109 1.83 1.84 -21.92
C GLU A 109 0.59 2.46 -21.28
N ILE A 110 -0.36 1.62 -20.84
CA ILE A 110 -1.59 2.06 -20.18
C ILE A 110 -1.26 2.83 -18.87
N CYS A 111 -0.42 2.28 -18.03
CA CYS A 111 -0.04 2.94 -16.77
C CYS A 111 0.66 4.28 -17.01
N ASN A 112 1.59 4.34 -17.97
CA ASN A 112 2.35 5.56 -18.27
C ASN A 112 1.55 6.60 -19.09
N ARG A 113 0.33 6.28 -19.56
CA ARG A 113 -0.58 7.28 -20.14
C ARG A 113 -1.18 8.21 -19.09
N LEU A 114 -1.29 7.75 -17.83
CA LEU A 114 -1.79 8.58 -16.73
C LEU A 114 -0.81 9.72 -16.43
N ASP A 115 -1.35 10.93 -16.22
CA ASP A 115 -0.57 12.06 -15.72
C ASP A 115 0.03 11.72 -14.33
N PRO A 116 1.35 11.74 -14.17
CA PRO A 116 1.99 11.42 -12.87
C PRO A 116 1.52 12.30 -11.71
N ARG A 117 1.02 13.50 -11.98
CA ARG A 117 0.44 14.39 -10.95
C ARG A 117 -0.87 13.84 -10.38
N LYS A 118 -1.55 12.95 -11.12
CA LYS A 118 -2.79 12.26 -10.73
C LYS A 118 -2.55 10.81 -10.31
N ASP A 119 -1.33 10.31 -10.46
CA ASP A 119 -0.96 8.93 -10.12
C ASP A 119 -0.76 8.78 -8.60
N VAL A 120 -1.85 8.64 -7.87
CA VAL A 120 -1.84 8.56 -6.39
C VAL A 120 -1.54 7.15 -5.84
N ASP A 121 -1.23 6.18 -6.70
CA ASP A 121 -0.86 4.80 -6.31
C ASP A 121 0.41 4.29 -7.01
N CYS A 122 1.25 5.21 -7.54
CA CYS A 122 2.56 4.91 -8.11
C CYS A 122 2.53 3.86 -9.23
N MET A 123 1.72 4.11 -10.24
CA MET A 123 1.60 3.22 -11.39
C MET A 123 2.57 3.57 -12.53
N THR A 124 2.92 4.86 -12.63
CA THR A 124 3.77 5.38 -13.69
C THR A 124 5.25 5.18 -13.40
N ASP A 125 6.07 5.10 -14.45
CA ASP A 125 7.52 5.01 -14.31
C ASP A 125 8.08 6.28 -13.65
N LEU A 126 7.47 7.46 -13.89
CA LEU A 126 7.91 8.71 -13.27
C LEU A 126 7.65 8.73 -11.75
N SER A 127 6.49 8.26 -11.31
CA SER A 127 6.22 8.10 -9.88
C SER A 127 7.19 7.11 -9.21
N ASN A 128 7.49 6.00 -9.89
CA ASN A 128 8.50 5.04 -9.42
C ASN A 128 9.90 5.67 -9.32
N ALA A 129 10.30 6.47 -10.33
CA ALA A 129 11.56 7.21 -10.28
C ALA A 129 11.59 8.18 -9.09
N GLY A 130 10.47 8.88 -8.84
CA GLY A 130 10.32 9.76 -7.68
C GLY A 130 10.56 9.06 -6.35
N VAL A 131 10.01 7.84 -6.18
CA VAL A 131 10.28 7.02 -4.99
C VAL A 131 11.77 6.71 -4.86
N PHE A 132 12.42 6.28 -5.95
CA PHE A 132 13.82 5.92 -5.96
C PHE A 132 14.75 7.10 -5.65
N GLU A 133 14.43 8.28 -6.17
CA GLU A 133 15.20 9.52 -5.95
C GLU A 133 14.81 10.24 -4.64
N GLY A 134 13.77 9.82 -3.94
CA GLY A 134 13.23 10.54 -2.78
C GLY A 134 12.54 11.86 -3.14
N ARG A 135 12.06 12.02 -4.37
CA ARG A 135 11.46 13.23 -4.95
C ARG A 135 9.94 13.13 -5.01
N LYS A 136 9.27 13.82 -4.09
CA LYS A 136 7.80 13.88 -4.02
C LYS A 136 7.15 14.78 -5.08
N ASP A 137 7.93 15.53 -5.83
CA ASP A 137 7.45 16.37 -6.94
C ASP A 137 7.25 15.58 -8.23
N LEU A 138 7.83 14.39 -8.36
CA LEU A 138 7.70 13.52 -9.53
C LEU A 138 6.45 12.62 -9.50
N GLY A 139 5.84 12.43 -8.34
CA GLY A 139 4.67 11.57 -8.15
C GLY A 139 4.48 11.16 -6.71
N PHE A 140 3.68 10.13 -6.50
CA PHE A 140 3.37 9.59 -5.18
C PHE A 140 3.99 8.22 -5.00
N ALA A 141 4.28 7.84 -3.76
CA ALA A 141 4.74 6.49 -3.44
C ALA A 141 3.59 5.46 -3.54
N PRO A 142 3.88 4.16 -3.70
CA PRO A 142 2.85 3.14 -3.61
C PRO A 142 2.22 3.14 -2.21
N CYS A 143 0.89 3.06 -2.15
CA CYS A 143 0.14 3.20 -0.90
C CYS A 143 0.54 2.17 0.16
N THR A 144 0.85 0.92 -0.23
CA THR A 144 1.18 -0.14 0.73
C THR A 144 2.55 0.05 1.41
N PRO A 145 3.66 0.31 0.70
CA PRO A 145 4.92 0.69 1.33
C PRO A 145 4.82 1.94 2.22
N GLU A 146 4.08 2.95 1.76
CA GLU A 146 3.90 4.16 2.57
C GLU A 146 3.07 3.88 3.83
N ALA A 147 2.08 2.99 3.78
CA ALA A 147 1.35 2.54 4.96
C ALA A 147 2.28 1.87 6.00
N CYS A 148 3.31 1.14 5.55
CA CYS A 148 4.34 0.62 6.46
C CYS A 148 5.10 1.75 7.16
N MET A 149 5.45 2.80 6.42
CA MET A 149 6.14 3.97 6.98
C MET A 149 5.25 4.75 7.95
N GLU A 150 3.97 4.95 7.63
CA GLU A 150 2.99 5.57 8.52
C GLU A 150 2.82 4.80 9.84
N ILE A 151 2.85 3.46 9.79
CA ILE A 151 2.82 2.62 10.99
C ILE A 151 4.09 2.83 11.82
N LEU A 152 5.27 2.76 11.22
CA LEU A 152 6.54 2.97 11.92
C LEU A 152 6.57 4.35 12.59
N ASP A 153 6.17 5.40 11.86
CA ASP A 153 6.15 6.77 12.37
C ASP A 153 5.14 6.96 13.52
N TYR A 154 3.93 6.43 13.36
CA TYR A 154 2.88 6.55 14.38
C TYR A 154 3.28 5.92 15.70
N TYR A 155 3.91 4.74 15.63
CA TYR A 155 4.36 4.02 16.84
C TYR A 155 5.73 4.48 17.36
N GLY A 156 6.35 5.49 16.74
CA GLY A 156 7.64 6.02 17.15
C GLY A 156 8.80 5.05 16.95
N ILE A 157 8.70 4.15 15.96
CA ILE A 157 9.75 3.17 15.65
C ILE A 157 10.80 3.86 14.78
N GLU A 158 11.95 4.16 15.38
CA GLU A 158 13.05 4.83 14.71
C GLU A 158 13.76 3.88 13.74
N CYS A 159 13.91 4.32 12.48
CA CYS A 159 14.64 3.60 11.44
C CYS A 159 16.09 4.02 11.32
N ARG A 160 16.45 5.24 11.77
CA ARG A 160 17.80 5.79 11.64
C ARG A 160 18.82 4.90 12.33
N GLY A 161 19.86 4.49 11.55
CA GLY A 161 20.93 3.63 12.05
C GLY A 161 20.54 2.18 12.32
N LYS A 162 19.28 1.81 12.03
CA LYS A 162 18.80 0.44 12.18
C LYS A 162 19.08 -0.39 10.94
N SER A 163 19.25 -1.69 11.15
CA SER A 163 19.27 -2.67 10.07
C SER A 163 17.85 -3.13 9.76
N ALA A 164 17.50 -3.18 8.48
CA ALA A 164 16.20 -3.66 8.01
C ALA A 164 16.35 -4.78 6.99
N ALA A 165 15.58 -5.84 7.13
CA ALA A 165 15.45 -6.90 6.14
C ALA A 165 14.06 -6.82 5.48
N VAL A 166 14.03 -6.74 4.16
CA VAL A 166 12.80 -6.74 3.37
C VAL A 166 12.71 -8.06 2.62
N ILE A 167 11.73 -8.89 2.95
CA ILE A 167 11.47 -10.17 2.27
C ILE A 167 10.49 -9.91 1.13
N GLY A 168 10.95 -10.08 -0.11
CA GLY A 168 10.20 -9.75 -1.33
C GLY A 168 10.83 -8.59 -2.09
N ARG A 169 10.66 -8.60 -3.43
CA ARG A 169 11.25 -7.58 -4.32
C ARG A 169 10.31 -7.16 -5.44
N SER A 170 9.01 -7.20 -5.17
CA SER A 170 8.01 -6.69 -6.12
C SER A 170 8.17 -5.18 -6.31
N MET A 171 7.76 -4.70 -7.50
CA MET A 171 7.74 -3.25 -7.78
C MET A 171 6.67 -2.53 -6.97
N VAL A 172 5.64 -3.25 -6.50
CA VAL A 172 4.50 -2.66 -5.79
C VAL A 172 4.78 -2.51 -4.29
N VAL A 173 5.56 -3.42 -3.68
CA VAL A 173 5.77 -3.43 -2.22
C VAL A 173 7.25 -3.50 -1.84
N GLY A 174 7.95 -4.59 -2.17
CA GLY A 174 9.27 -4.88 -1.59
C GLY A 174 10.33 -3.86 -1.94
N ARG A 175 10.49 -3.52 -3.23
CA ARG A 175 11.48 -2.51 -3.66
C ARG A 175 11.15 -1.11 -3.12
N PRO A 176 9.92 -0.60 -3.28
CA PRO A 176 9.59 0.70 -2.72
C PRO A 176 9.77 0.77 -1.19
N ALA A 177 9.36 -0.26 -0.45
CA ALA A 177 9.55 -0.31 1.00
C ALA A 177 11.03 -0.23 1.38
N ALA A 178 11.90 -0.95 0.64
CA ALA A 178 13.35 -0.91 0.87
C ALA A 178 13.91 0.49 0.63
N VAL A 179 13.53 1.14 -0.48
CA VAL A 179 13.98 2.52 -0.79
C VAL A 179 13.48 3.52 0.24
N MET A 180 12.22 3.40 0.66
CA MET A 180 11.64 4.30 1.69
C MET A 180 12.32 4.11 3.06
N LEU A 181 12.68 2.88 3.44
CA LEU A 181 13.47 2.62 4.65
C LEU A 181 14.88 3.22 4.55
N MET A 182 15.55 3.13 3.38
CA MET A 182 16.82 3.85 3.15
C MET A 182 16.65 5.36 3.28
N GLY A 183 15.56 5.92 2.75
CA GLY A 183 15.20 7.33 2.93
C GLY A 183 14.99 7.73 4.41
N LYS A 184 14.64 6.78 5.28
CA LYS A 184 14.59 6.95 6.74
C LYS A 184 15.92 6.64 7.43
N ASN A 185 17.02 6.55 6.68
CA ASN A 185 18.39 6.27 7.15
C ASN A 185 18.56 4.87 7.78
N ALA A 186 17.81 3.87 7.34
CA ALA A 186 18.06 2.47 7.66
C ALA A 186 19.09 1.87 6.70
N THR A 187 19.84 0.87 7.18
CA THR A 187 20.64 -0.02 6.33
C THR A 187 19.76 -1.20 5.90
N VAL A 188 19.52 -1.35 4.59
CA VAL A 188 18.50 -2.28 4.10
C VAL A 188 19.10 -3.44 3.33
N THR A 189 18.69 -4.66 3.68
CA THR A 189 18.95 -5.89 2.92
C THR A 189 17.66 -6.40 2.30
N VAL A 190 17.62 -6.59 0.99
CA VAL A 190 16.47 -7.16 0.28
C VAL A 190 16.69 -8.64 0.03
N CYS A 191 15.80 -9.46 0.57
CA CYS A 191 15.81 -10.91 0.45
C CYS A 191 14.76 -11.40 -0.56
N HIS A 192 15.05 -12.49 -1.23
CA HIS A 192 14.16 -13.11 -2.23
C HIS A 192 14.41 -14.62 -2.32
N THR A 193 13.64 -15.33 -3.12
CA THR A 193 13.70 -16.80 -3.27
C THR A 193 15.09 -17.37 -3.67
N LYS A 194 16.04 -16.54 -4.08
CA LYS A 194 17.42 -16.92 -4.41
C LYS A 194 18.43 -16.43 -3.38
N THR A 195 17.99 -15.76 -2.31
CA THR A 195 18.89 -15.31 -1.24
C THR A 195 19.21 -16.50 -0.33
N PRO A 196 20.48 -16.85 -0.17
CA PRO A 196 20.87 -17.86 0.82
C PRO A 196 20.70 -17.31 2.23
N ASN A 197 20.44 -18.18 3.19
CA ASN A 197 20.41 -17.85 4.62
C ASN A 197 19.46 -16.68 4.99
N THR A 198 18.31 -16.56 4.31
CA THR A 198 17.35 -15.46 4.55
C THR A 198 16.94 -15.38 6.03
N ALA A 199 16.75 -16.49 6.71
CA ALA A 199 16.41 -16.51 8.13
C ALA A 199 17.50 -15.85 9.00
N GLU A 200 18.77 -16.12 8.73
CA GLU A 200 19.88 -15.50 9.45
C GLU A 200 19.97 -13.99 9.20
N ILE A 201 19.77 -13.55 7.94
CA ILE A 201 19.74 -12.13 7.59
C ILE A 201 18.62 -11.42 8.36
N CYS A 202 17.42 -12.02 8.41
CA CYS A 202 16.28 -11.48 9.14
C CYS A 202 16.53 -11.44 10.64
N ARG A 203 17.12 -12.48 11.26
CA ARG A 203 17.48 -12.48 12.67
C ARG A 203 18.48 -11.38 13.05
N ASN A 204 19.37 -11.01 12.12
CA ASN A 204 20.36 -9.94 12.36
C ASN A 204 19.81 -8.53 12.11
N ALA A 205 18.60 -8.39 11.56
CA ALA A 205 17.96 -7.10 11.36
C ALA A 205 17.22 -6.62 12.62
N ASP A 206 17.02 -5.31 12.76
CA ASP A 206 16.19 -4.70 13.80
C ASP A 206 14.72 -4.62 13.37
N ILE A 207 14.51 -4.42 12.06
CA ILE A 207 13.18 -4.32 11.44
C ILE A 207 13.10 -5.38 10.33
N VAL A 208 12.03 -6.16 10.34
CA VAL A 208 11.73 -7.13 9.28
C VAL A 208 10.43 -6.75 8.60
N VAL A 209 10.48 -6.50 7.30
CA VAL A 209 9.29 -6.26 6.47
C VAL A 209 9.03 -7.50 5.62
N SER A 210 7.94 -8.22 5.87
CA SER A 210 7.56 -9.40 5.09
C SER A 210 6.54 -9.03 4.02
N SER A 211 6.93 -9.20 2.77
CA SER A 211 6.11 -8.97 1.57
C SER A 211 6.32 -10.06 0.53
N ALA A 212 6.50 -11.29 0.99
CA ALA A 212 6.72 -12.45 0.11
C ALA A 212 5.44 -12.91 -0.59
N GLY A 213 4.27 -12.67 0.00
CA GLY A 213 2.99 -13.17 -0.49
C GLY A 213 2.90 -14.70 -0.40
N VAL A 214 3.53 -15.28 0.60
CA VAL A 214 3.57 -16.73 0.82
C VAL A 214 3.17 -17.03 2.26
N LEU A 215 2.03 -17.67 2.42
CA LEU A 215 1.49 -18.05 3.72
C LEU A 215 2.53 -18.83 4.54
N ASN A 216 2.70 -18.47 5.81
CA ASN A 216 3.58 -19.14 6.77
C ASN A 216 5.09 -19.17 6.37
N SER A 217 5.54 -18.25 5.52
CA SER A 217 6.94 -18.16 5.10
C SER A 217 7.85 -17.49 6.13
N LEU A 218 7.32 -16.71 7.06
CA LEU A 218 8.06 -16.07 8.16
C LEU A 218 7.76 -16.82 9.47
N THR A 219 8.69 -17.67 9.89
CA THR A 219 8.59 -18.49 11.09
C THR A 219 9.43 -17.94 12.24
N LYS A 220 9.38 -18.57 13.42
CA LYS A 220 10.24 -18.26 14.57
C LYS A 220 11.74 -18.27 14.25
N ASP A 221 12.17 -19.04 13.23
CA ASP A 221 13.58 -19.13 12.82
C ASP A 221 14.11 -17.86 12.16
N PHE A 222 13.23 -16.94 11.78
CA PHE A 222 13.56 -15.67 11.13
C PHE A 222 13.69 -14.51 12.11
N VAL A 223 13.31 -14.71 13.38
CA VAL A 223 13.16 -13.60 14.33
C VAL A 223 13.93 -13.82 15.63
N ARG A 224 14.13 -12.75 16.39
CA ARG A 224 14.70 -12.70 17.72
C ARG A 224 14.03 -11.65 18.59
N PRO A 225 14.23 -11.65 19.92
CA PRO A 225 13.81 -10.54 20.78
C PRO A 225 14.41 -9.20 20.36
N GLY A 226 13.70 -8.10 20.58
CA GLY A 226 14.11 -6.74 20.24
C GLY A 226 13.79 -6.32 18.80
N GLN A 227 13.09 -7.15 18.02
CA GLN A 227 12.76 -6.86 16.64
C GLN A 227 11.36 -6.28 16.46
N VAL A 228 11.20 -5.52 15.39
CA VAL A 228 9.90 -5.08 14.87
C VAL A 228 9.61 -5.83 13.56
N VAL A 229 8.43 -6.43 13.47
CA VAL A 229 7.97 -7.15 12.28
C VAL A 229 6.78 -6.41 11.65
N ILE A 230 6.93 -6.03 10.38
CA ILE A 230 5.86 -5.48 9.56
C ILE A 230 5.45 -6.55 8.55
N ASP A 231 4.38 -7.28 8.84
CA ASP A 231 3.79 -8.25 7.92
C ASP A 231 2.78 -7.53 7.01
N VAL A 232 3.12 -7.49 5.72
CA VAL A 232 2.39 -6.70 4.71
C VAL A 232 1.44 -7.56 3.90
N SER A 233 1.75 -8.86 3.80
CA SER A 233 1.07 -9.75 2.86
C SER A 233 -0.34 -10.11 3.28
N ILE A 234 -1.18 -10.38 2.29
CA ILE A 234 -2.54 -10.88 2.47
C ILE A 234 -2.63 -12.22 1.73
N ASN A 235 -2.74 -13.30 2.51
CA ASN A 235 -2.90 -14.65 2.02
C ASN A 235 -4.25 -15.21 2.47
N TRP A 236 -4.78 -16.22 1.77
CA TRP A 236 -5.93 -16.98 2.23
C TRP A 236 -5.45 -18.25 2.91
N ASP A 237 -5.79 -18.42 4.19
CA ASP A 237 -5.50 -19.63 4.96
C ASP A 237 -6.80 -20.44 5.12
N GLU A 238 -6.89 -21.57 4.42
CA GLU A 238 -8.06 -22.45 4.46
C GLU A 238 -8.26 -23.12 5.84
N ASN A 239 -7.21 -23.21 6.65
CA ASN A 239 -7.25 -23.86 7.96
C ASN A 239 -7.55 -22.90 9.10
N LYS A 240 -7.38 -21.59 8.87
CA LYS A 240 -7.65 -20.56 9.86
C LYS A 240 -9.16 -20.39 10.08
N ILE A 241 -9.56 -20.29 11.36
CA ILE A 241 -10.95 -19.97 11.70
C ILE A 241 -11.07 -18.44 11.76
N SER A 242 -12.04 -17.90 11.04
CA SER A 242 -12.34 -16.47 11.04
C SER A 242 -12.93 -16.02 12.39
N SER A 243 -12.94 -14.71 12.65
CA SER A 243 -13.61 -14.13 13.82
C SER A 243 -15.13 -14.42 13.88
N LYS A 244 -15.72 -14.85 12.77
CA LYS A 244 -17.14 -15.25 12.66
C LYS A 244 -17.33 -16.75 12.82
N GLY A 245 -16.27 -17.52 13.13
CA GLY A 245 -16.32 -18.96 13.30
C GLY A 245 -16.38 -19.75 11.98
N THR A 246 -16.19 -19.11 10.82
CA THR A 246 -16.15 -19.80 9.51
C THR A 246 -14.74 -20.28 9.19
N LYS A 247 -14.63 -21.43 8.54
CA LYS A 247 -13.36 -21.98 8.05
C LYS A 247 -12.86 -21.14 6.86
N GLY A 248 -11.57 -20.85 6.87
CA GLY A 248 -10.91 -19.98 5.91
C GLY A 248 -10.91 -18.51 6.36
N ALA A 249 -9.73 -17.92 6.44
CA ALA A 249 -9.57 -16.53 6.81
C ALA A 249 -8.28 -15.92 6.22
N ILE A 250 -8.24 -14.60 6.20
CA ILE A 250 -7.03 -13.84 5.83
C ILE A 250 -5.93 -14.06 6.87
N ALA A 251 -4.71 -14.28 6.39
CA ALA A 251 -3.48 -14.38 7.18
C ALA A 251 -2.33 -13.64 6.46
N GLY A 252 -1.28 -13.35 7.20
CA GLY A 252 -0.04 -12.79 6.66
C GLY A 252 0.95 -13.84 6.18
N ASP A 253 2.19 -13.41 5.96
CA ASP A 253 3.33 -14.30 5.73
C ASP A 253 3.81 -14.94 7.04
N ALA A 254 3.63 -14.25 8.17
CA ALA A 254 4.11 -14.71 9.46
C ALA A 254 3.23 -15.84 10.05
N VAL A 255 3.87 -16.87 10.58
CA VAL A 255 3.26 -17.79 11.53
C VAL A 255 3.07 -17.03 12.85
N PHE A 256 1.98 -16.27 12.92
CA PHE A 256 1.76 -15.28 13.98
C PHE A 256 1.94 -15.83 15.38
N SER A 257 1.42 -17.03 15.66
CA SER A 257 1.53 -17.70 16.96
C SER A 257 2.96 -18.08 17.37
N GLU A 258 3.89 -18.17 16.41
CA GLU A 258 5.31 -18.46 16.67
C GLU A 258 6.14 -17.19 16.77
N VAL A 259 5.80 -16.17 15.96
CA VAL A 259 6.59 -14.93 15.82
C VAL A 259 6.24 -13.93 16.93
N GLU A 260 4.94 -13.71 17.19
CA GLU A 260 4.46 -12.73 18.17
C GLU A 260 5.06 -12.91 19.56
N PRO A 261 5.23 -14.12 20.14
CA PRO A 261 5.80 -14.27 21.47
C PRO A 261 7.28 -13.88 21.58
N ILE A 262 8.00 -13.77 20.45
CA ILE A 262 9.45 -13.54 20.39
C ILE A 262 9.80 -12.08 20.18
N VAL A 263 9.10 -11.40 19.27
CA VAL A 263 9.45 -10.04 18.83
C VAL A 263 8.90 -8.96 19.76
N ASP A 264 9.42 -7.75 19.68
CA ASP A 264 8.95 -6.64 20.52
C ASP A 264 7.67 -6.02 19.97
N ALA A 265 7.52 -5.98 18.64
CA ALA A 265 6.33 -5.46 17.99
C ALA A 265 6.04 -6.17 16.66
N ILE A 266 4.75 -6.29 16.31
CA ILE A 266 4.32 -6.93 15.06
C ILE A 266 2.99 -6.34 14.57
N THR A 267 2.84 -6.19 13.25
CA THR A 267 1.55 -5.91 12.63
C THR A 267 0.71 -7.19 12.50
N PRO A 268 -0.54 -7.22 12.99
CA PRO A 268 -1.42 -8.37 12.77
C PRO A 268 -1.99 -8.39 11.35
N VAL A 269 -2.30 -9.58 10.83
CA VAL A 269 -3.04 -9.77 9.58
C VAL A 269 -4.26 -10.67 9.83
N PRO A 270 -5.47 -10.14 9.66
CA PRO A 270 -5.85 -8.76 9.32
C PRO A 270 -5.66 -7.75 10.46
N GLY A 271 -5.76 -6.46 10.13
CA GLY A 271 -5.79 -5.37 11.11
C GLY A 271 -4.50 -4.55 11.24
N GLY A 272 -3.45 -4.92 10.49
CA GLY A 272 -2.20 -4.14 10.35
C GLY A 272 -2.19 -3.26 9.10
N VAL A 273 -1.18 -3.44 8.26
CA VAL A 273 -0.88 -2.61 7.09
C VAL A 273 -2.07 -2.42 6.15
N GLY A 274 -2.78 -3.49 5.80
CA GLY A 274 -3.91 -3.44 4.87
C GLY A 274 -5.06 -2.52 5.28
N SER A 275 -5.19 -2.18 6.57
CA SER A 275 -6.21 -1.23 7.05
C SER A 275 -5.79 0.23 6.86
N VAL A 276 -4.49 0.50 6.64
CA VAL A 276 -3.92 1.86 6.51
C VAL A 276 -3.86 2.30 5.04
N THR A 277 -3.72 1.38 4.09
CA THR A 277 -3.49 1.66 2.67
C THR A 277 -4.51 2.60 2.04
N THR A 278 -5.80 2.41 2.32
CA THR A 278 -6.85 3.29 1.78
C THR A 278 -6.79 4.71 2.37
N SER A 279 -6.30 4.88 3.60
CA SER A 279 -6.09 6.21 4.17
C SER A 279 -4.87 6.91 3.57
N VAL A 280 -3.82 6.17 3.23
CA VAL A 280 -2.68 6.69 2.47
C VAL A 280 -3.12 7.12 1.07
N LEU A 281 -3.95 6.33 0.38
CA LEU A 281 -4.53 6.72 -0.90
C LEU A 281 -5.26 8.07 -0.79
N MET A 282 -6.09 8.26 0.24
CA MET A 282 -6.79 9.53 0.46
C MET A 282 -5.83 10.68 0.81
N LYS A 283 -4.75 10.39 1.55
CA LYS A 283 -3.68 11.35 1.80
C LYS A 283 -3.09 11.88 0.50
N HIS A 284 -2.78 10.99 -0.45
CA HIS A 284 -2.23 11.38 -1.75
C HIS A 284 -3.22 12.22 -2.58
N VAL A 285 -4.52 11.88 -2.56
CA VAL A 285 -5.55 12.68 -3.25
C VAL A 285 -5.61 14.10 -2.68
N ILE A 286 -5.55 14.25 -1.36
CA ILE A 286 -5.52 15.58 -0.71
C ILE A 286 -4.23 16.31 -1.07
N GLU A 287 -3.07 15.65 -0.99
CA GLU A 287 -1.79 16.25 -1.37
C GLU A 287 -1.76 16.68 -2.85
N ALA A 288 -2.40 15.93 -3.73
CA ALA A 288 -2.56 16.31 -5.13
C ALA A 288 -3.47 17.53 -5.29
N ALA A 289 -4.56 17.62 -4.52
CA ALA A 289 -5.46 18.77 -4.54
C ALA A 289 -4.81 20.05 -3.98
N GLU A 290 -3.94 19.93 -2.98
CA GLU A 290 -3.21 21.07 -2.38
C GLU A 290 -2.14 21.66 -3.32
N LYS A 291 -1.68 20.90 -4.32
CA LYS A 291 -0.67 21.33 -5.31
C LYS A 291 -1.28 22.11 -6.49
N ARG A 292 -2.60 22.22 -6.57
CA ARG A 292 -3.35 22.93 -7.60
C ARG A 292 -3.97 24.20 -7.05
#